data_c1810c8223261edea264ac5c38c2b652
#
_entry.id   c1810c8223261edea264ac5c38c2b652
#
_cell.length_a   1.000
_cell.length_b   1.000
_cell.length_c   1.000
_cell.angle_alpha   90.00
_cell.angle_beta   90.00
_cell.angle_gamma   90.00
#
_symmetry.space_group_name_H-M   'P 1'
#
loop_
_entity.id
_entity.type
_entity.pdbx_description
1 polymer ?
#
loop_
_entity_poly.entity_id
_entity_poly.type
_entity_poly.pdbx_seq_one_letter_code
_entity_poly.pdbx_strand_id
1 'polypeptide(L)'
;MDYNIELYKKDSKNEYRYALGVLSERTLFVIGLNPSTADEQSPDPTIRKVMGFAERNNYTSFVMLNLYPQRSPYPDDLPYEADKDELKKNITIISDLIKSQKEANVLLAWGNNVYSRAYLLESLNLIYKNAIFSNH
;
A
#
# COMPACT_ATOMS: atom_id res chain seq x y z
N MET A 1 6.60 -11.17 -14.78
CA MET A 1 7.14 -10.00 -14.03
C MET A 1 8.11 -10.48 -12.99
N ASP A 2 9.34 -10.05 -13.08
CA ASP A 2 10.35 -10.43 -12.11
C ASP A 2 10.18 -9.63 -10.81
N TYR A 3 10.55 -10.25 -9.70
CA TYR A 3 10.53 -9.58 -8.40
C TYR A 3 11.82 -8.81 -8.21
N ASN A 4 11.82 -7.55 -8.62
CA ASN A 4 12.98 -6.67 -8.59
C ASN A 4 12.56 -5.32 -7.99
N ILE A 5 12.61 -5.22 -6.67
CA ILE A 5 12.09 -4.07 -5.93
C ILE A 5 13.09 -2.94 -5.92
N GLU A 6 12.67 -1.75 -6.33
CA GLU A 6 13.47 -0.53 -6.34
C GLU A 6 12.97 0.50 -5.32
N LEU A 7 11.68 0.44 -4.98
CA LEU A 7 11.05 1.31 -4.00
C LEU A 7 10.67 0.49 -2.77
N TYR A 8 11.33 0.74 -1.65
CA TYR A 8 11.03 0.04 -0.40
C TYR A 8 11.14 1.02 0.75
N LYS A 9 9.99 1.46 1.25
CA LYS A 9 9.91 2.41 2.37
C LYS A 9 9.41 1.69 3.61
N LYS A 10 10.22 1.73 4.64
CA LYS A 10 9.95 1.06 5.91
C LYS A 10 10.58 1.85 7.05
N ASP A 11 10.23 1.49 8.30
CA ASP A 11 10.94 2.01 9.47
C ASP A 11 12.25 1.24 9.70
N SER A 12 13.07 1.72 10.62
CA SER A 12 14.40 1.15 10.88
C SER A 12 14.34 -0.29 11.43
N LYS A 13 13.26 -0.64 12.12
CA LYS A 13 13.07 -1.97 12.71
C LYS A 13 12.33 -2.94 11.81
N ASN A 14 11.87 -2.47 10.65
CA ASN A 14 11.07 -3.25 9.71
C ASN A 14 9.76 -3.78 10.31
N GLU A 15 9.20 -3.05 11.26
CA GLU A 15 7.90 -3.33 11.85
C GLU A 15 6.77 -2.69 11.04
N TYR A 16 7.10 -1.61 10.32
CA TYR A 16 6.18 -0.87 9.45
C TYR A 16 6.71 -0.85 8.04
N ARG A 17 5.85 -1.08 7.08
CA ARG A 17 6.17 -0.98 5.66
C ARG A 17 5.18 -0.02 5.01
N TYR A 18 5.69 1.07 4.42
CA TYR A 18 4.87 2.12 3.83
C TYR A 18 4.67 1.94 2.33
N ALA A 19 5.67 1.41 1.64
CA ALA A 19 5.58 1.17 0.20
C ALA A 19 6.55 0.08 -0.23
N LEU A 20 6.14 -0.71 -1.23
CA LEU A 20 6.97 -1.76 -1.80
C LEU A 20 6.65 -1.89 -3.29
N GLY A 21 7.64 -1.71 -4.16
CA GLY A 21 7.42 -1.94 -5.57
C GLY A 21 8.43 -1.27 -6.48
N VAL A 22 7.95 -0.86 -7.65
CA VAL A 22 8.73 -0.18 -8.67
C VAL A 22 7.83 0.85 -9.34
N LEU A 23 8.33 2.06 -9.53
CA LEU A 23 7.67 3.08 -10.34
C LEU A 23 8.11 2.96 -11.79
N SER A 24 7.16 2.96 -12.71
CA SER A 24 7.40 2.84 -14.14
C SER A 24 6.38 3.67 -14.92
N GLU A 25 6.39 3.55 -16.23
CA GLU A 25 5.43 4.26 -17.09
C GLU A 25 3.99 3.80 -16.87
N ARG A 26 3.79 2.52 -16.54
CA ARG A 26 2.47 1.95 -16.26
C ARG A 26 2.49 1.24 -14.91
N THR A 27 2.49 2.04 -13.87
CA THR A 27 2.47 1.53 -12.49
C THR A 27 1.04 1.28 -12.03
N LEU A 28 0.79 0.10 -11.48
CA LEU A 28 -0.43 -0.18 -10.74
C LEU A 28 -0.16 0.06 -9.25
N PHE A 29 -0.85 1.02 -8.67
CA PHE A 29 -0.86 1.19 -7.22
C PHE A 29 -1.92 0.28 -6.63
N VAL A 30 -1.55 -0.49 -5.61
CA VAL A 30 -2.48 -1.38 -4.92
C VAL A 30 -2.51 -1.00 -3.46
N ILE A 31 -3.69 -0.71 -2.93
CA ILE A 31 -3.86 -0.39 -1.52
C ILE A 31 -4.53 -1.59 -0.84
N GLY A 32 -3.77 -2.27 0.01
CA GLY A 32 -4.26 -3.34 0.87
C GLY A 32 -4.57 -2.83 2.27
N LEU A 33 -4.86 -3.75 3.18
CA LEU A 33 -5.20 -3.40 4.56
C LEU A 33 -3.96 -3.06 5.37
N ASN A 34 -3.05 -4.02 5.50
CA ASN A 34 -1.78 -3.88 6.21
C ASN A 34 -0.76 -4.84 5.62
N PRO A 35 0.54 -4.55 5.75
CA PRO A 35 1.58 -5.43 5.20
C PRO A 35 1.75 -6.71 6.04
N SER A 36 2.22 -7.75 5.39
CA SER A 36 2.60 -9.00 6.03
C SER A 36 4.12 -9.19 5.92
N THR A 37 4.58 -10.25 5.25
CA THR A 37 5.98 -10.67 5.31
C THR A 37 6.84 -10.23 4.13
N ALA A 38 6.25 -9.80 3.02
CA ALA A 38 7.03 -9.40 1.84
C ALA A 38 8.00 -8.26 2.15
N ASP A 39 9.21 -8.36 1.60
CA ASP A 39 10.24 -7.35 1.68
C ASP A 39 10.91 -7.17 0.30
N GLU A 40 12.04 -6.44 0.24
CA GLU A 40 12.71 -6.18 -1.03
C GLU A 40 13.33 -7.41 -1.68
N GLN A 41 13.47 -8.51 -0.93
CA GLN A 41 14.07 -9.74 -1.43
C GLN A 41 13.06 -10.81 -1.80
N SER A 42 11.94 -10.89 -1.08
CA SER A 42 10.98 -11.99 -1.23
C SER A 42 9.55 -11.49 -1.21
N PRO A 43 8.73 -11.90 -2.20
CA PRO A 43 7.30 -11.64 -2.16
C PRO A 43 6.60 -12.59 -1.19
N ASP A 44 5.42 -12.19 -0.73
CA ASP A 44 4.50 -13.07 -0.04
C ASP A 44 3.34 -13.45 -0.98
N PRO A 45 2.41 -14.33 -0.55
CA PRO A 45 1.29 -14.73 -1.43
C PRO A 45 0.45 -13.57 -1.94
N THR A 46 0.23 -12.53 -1.13
CA THR A 46 -0.53 -11.34 -1.55
C THR A 46 0.18 -10.61 -2.67
N ILE A 47 1.49 -10.38 -2.52
CA ILE A 47 2.29 -9.70 -3.53
C ILE A 47 2.35 -10.51 -4.83
N ARG A 48 2.44 -11.84 -4.75
CA ARG A 48 2.41 -12.69 -5.96
C ARG A 48 1.10 -12.52 -6.73
N LYS A 49 -0.03 -12.43 -6.02
CA LYS A 49 -1.33 -12.18 -6.66
C LYS A 49 -1.39 -10.80 -7.30
N VAL A 50 -0.84 -9.79 -6.64
CA VAL A 50 -0.76 -8.43 -7.16
C VAL A 50 0.07 -8.40 -8.44
N MET A 51 1.23 -9.04 -8.43
CA MET A 51 2.10 -9.13 -9.61
C MET A 51 1.38 -9.80 -10.79
N GLY A 52 0.69 -10.91 -10.53
CA GLY A 52 -0.07 -11.60 -11.56
C GLY A 52 -1.19 -10.75 -12.14
N PHE A 53 -1.93 -10.04 -11.29
CA PHE A 53 -2.98 -9.12 -11.74
C PHE A 53 -2.40 -7.98 -12.59
N ALA A 54 -1.32 -7.36 -12.12
CA ALA A 54 -0.67 -6.26 -12.84
C ALA A 54 -0.23 -6.73 -14.23
N GLU A 55 0.44 -7.87 -14.30
CA GLU A 55 0.92 -8.43 -15.57
C GLU A 55 -0.21 -8.74 -16.54
N ARG A 56 -1.29 -9.38 -16.07
CA ARG A 56 -2.44 -9.71 -16.90
C ARG A 56 -3.18 -8.47 -17.42
N ASN A 57 -3.05 -7.34 -16.75
CA ASN A 57 -3.71 -6.09 -17.12
C ASN A 57 -2.75 -5.08 -17.77
N ASN A 58 -1.60 -5.56 -18.24
CA ASN A 58 -0.63 -4.79 -19.02
C ASN A 58 0.04 -3.65 -18.25
N TYR A 59 0.15 -3.76 -16.93
CA TYR A 59 0.99 -2.88 -16.14
C TYR A 59 2.43 -3.37 -16.19
N THR A 60 3.37 -2.43 -16.22
CA THR A 60 4.79 -2.75 -16.26
C THR A 60 5.41 -2.86 -14.87
N SER A 61 4.73 -2.35 -13.86
CA SER A 61 5.16 -2.47 -12.48
C SER A 61 3.98 -2.33 -11.53
N PHE A 62 4.24 -2.58 -10.25
CA PHE A 62 3.28 -2.35 -9.18
C PHE A 62 3.95 -1.63 -8.01
N VAL A 63 3.14 -0.94 -7.23
CA VAL A 63 3.54 -0.43 -5.91
C VAL A 63 2.47 -0.83 -4.91
N MET A 64 2.89 -1.62 -3.92
CA MET A 64 1.99 -2.07 -2.84
C MET A 64 2.00 -1.06 -1.71
N LEU A 65 0.82 -0.60 -1.36
CA LEU A 65 0.55 0.35 -0.29
C LEU A 65 -0.49 -0.27 0.65
N ASN A 66 -0.65 0.28 1.84
CA ASN A 66 -1.59 -0.26 2.80
C ASN A 66 -2.28 0.87 3.57
N LEU A 67 -3.51 0.63 4.03
CA LEU A 67 -4.26 1.60 4.84
C LEU A 67 -3.57 1.86 6.18
N TYR A 68 -2.96 0.83 6.77
CA TYR A 68 -2.13 0.97 7.98
C TYR A 68 -0.80 0.26 7.76
N PRO A 69 0.32 0.85 8.15
CA PRO A 69 1.64 0.34 7.74
C PRO A 69 2.19 -0.79 8.61
N GLN A 70 1.59 -1.09 9.76
CA GLN A 70 2.12 -2.10 10.67
C GLN A 70 2.04 -3.50 10.06
N ARG A 71 3.17 -4.21 10.06
CA ARG A 71 3.23 -5.60 9.62
C ARG A 71 2.46 -6.50 10.55
N SER A 72 1.61 -7.34 9.99
CA SER A 72 0.96 -8.43 10.71
C SER A 72 0.46 -9.45 9.71
N PRO A 73 0.68 -10.76 9.94
CA PRO A 73 0.11 -11.80 9.08
C PRO A 73 -1.41 -11.91 9.22
N TYR A 74 -1.98 -11.40 10.31
CA TYR A 74 -3.41 -11.47 10.58
C TYR A 74 -3.97 -10.08 10.85
N PRO A 75 -5.01 -9.65 10.11
CA PRO A 75 -5.64 -8.34 10.34
C PRO A 75 -6.17 -8.16 11.77
N ASP A 76 -6.63 -9.23 12.40
CA ASP A 76 -7.18 -9.17 13.76
C ASP A 76 -6.11 -8.81 14.82
N ASP A 77 -4.84 -9.02 14.50
CA ASP A 77 -3.73 -8.70 15.41
C ASP A 77 -3.31 -7.23 15.34
N LEU A 78 -3.91 -6.44 14.47
CA LEU A 78 -3.65 -5.00 14.44
C LEU A 78 -4.13 -4.35 15.75
N PRO A 79 -3.42 -3.31 16.23
CA PRO A 79 -3.82 -2.62 17.45
C PRO A 79 -5.22 -2.04 17.29
N TYR A 80 -5.94 -1.95 18.41
CA TYR A 80 -7.28 -1.36 18.40
C TYR A 80 -7.22 0.14 18.06
N GLU A 81 -6.20 0.83 18.55
CA GLU A 81 -5.96 2.24 18.26
C GLU A 81 -4.68 2.37 17.47
N ALA A 82 -4.70 3.21 16.43
CA ALA A 82 -3.54 3.46 15.60
C ALA A 82 -2.46 4.25 16.34
N ASP A 83 -1.20 3.99 15.98
CA ASP A 83 -0.14 4.96 16.21
C ASP A 83 -0.38 6.11 15.24
N LYS A 84 -0.73 7.28 15.77
CA LYS A 84 -1.14 8.43 14.97
C LYS A 84 -0.02 8.98 14.09
N ASP A 85 1.22 8.95 14.58
CA ASP A 85 2.37 9.41 13.82
C ASP A 85 2.65 8.48 12.64
N GLU A 86 2.55 7.17 12.87
CA GLU A 86 2.73 6.18 11.80
C GLU A 86 1.62 6.26 10.78
N LEU A 87 0.38 6.47 11.20
CA LEU A 87 -0.75 6.64 10.30
C LEU A 87 -0.55 7.86 9.40
N LYS A 88 -0.19 8.99 9.98
CA LYS A 88 0.05 10.23 9.26
C LYS A 88 1.19 10.09 8.25
N LYS A 89 2.30 9.50 8.67
CA LYS A 89 3.45 9.23 7.81
C LYS A 89 3.07 8.36 6.62
N ASN A 90 2.31 7.31 6.88
CA ASN A 90 1.85 6.40 5.84
C ASN A 90 0.97 7.12 4.81
N ILE A 91 0.00 7.90 5.26
CA ILE A 91 -0.90 8.65 4.38
C ILE A 91 -0.11 9.64 3.53
N THR A 92 0.87 10.33 4.10
CA THR A 92 1.71 11.27 3.38
C THR A 92 2.51 10.58 2.28
N ILE A 93 3.13 9.45 2.59
CA ILE A 93 3.91 8.67 1.62
C ILE A 93 3.03 8.19 0.47
N ILE A 94 1.86 7.63 0.78
CA ILE A 94 0.91 7.15 -0.24
C ILE A 94 0.46 8.30 -1.13
N SER A 95 0.07 9.42 -0.54
CA SER A 95 -0.42 10.57 -1.26
C SER A 95 0.63 11.15 -2.20
N ASP A 96 1.87 11.27 -1.74
CA ASP A 96 2.97 11.78 -2.55
C ASP A 96 3.29 10.83 -3.72
N LEU A 97 3.28 9.53 -3.49
CA LEU A 97 3.54 8.55 -4.53
C LEU A 97 2.47 8.58 -5.63
N ILE A 98 1.20 8.61 -5.24
CA ILE A 98 0.10 8.66 -6.21
C ILE A 98 0.14 9.96 -7.00
N LYS A 99 0.38 11.09 -6.33
CA LYS A 99 0.48 12.40 -6.98
C LYS A 99 1.68 12.52 -7.91
N SER A 100 2.71 11.72 -7.71
CA SER A 100 3.90 11.73 -8.58
C SER A 100 3.61 11.22 -9.98
N GLN A 101 2.49 10.54 -10.17
CA GLN A 101 2.08 9.99 -11.46
C GLN A 101 1.03 10.90 -12.10
N LYS A 102 1.18 11.14 -13.41
CA LYS A 102 0.25 11.98 -14.16
C LYS A 102 -1.15 11.38 -14.19
N GLU A 103 -1.24 10.07 -14.39
CA GLU A 103 -2.48 9.31 -14.35
C GLU A 103 -2.25 8.05 -13.51
N ALA A 104 -2.64 8.12 -12.25
CA ALA A 104 -2.47 6.99 -11.34
C ALA A 104 -3.63 6.02 -11.47
N ASN A 105 -3.31 4.74 -11.61
CA ASN A 105 -4.27 3.64 -11.55
C ASN A 105 -4.15 3.00 -10.18
N VAL A 106 -5.25 2.96 -9.44
CA VAL A 106 -5.26 2.49 -8.07
C VAL A 106 -6.27 1.35 -7.92
N LEU A 107 -5.80 0.20 -7.45
CA LEU A 107 -6.65 -0.95 -7.11
C LEU A 107 -6.82 -0.99 -5.60
N LEU A 108 -8.06 -1.04 -5.14
CA LEU A 108 -8.38 -1.19 -3.71
C LEU A 108 -8.57 -2.68 -3.42
N ALA A 109 -7.67 -3.23 -2.61
CA ALA A 109 -7.55 -4.69 -2.44
C ALA A 109 -7.72 -5.09 -0.98
N TRP A 110 -8.93 -4.91 -0.45
CA TRP A 110 -9.28 -5.39 0.89
C TRP A 110 -10.69 -5.96 0.89
N GLY A 111 -10.99 -6.71 1.95
CA GLY A 111 -12.33 -7.26 2.16
C GLY A 111 -13.04 -6.54 3.31
N ASN A 112 -13.91 -7.27 4.00
CA ASN A 112 -14.71 -6.72 5.10
C ASN A 112 -13.87 -6.29 6.31
N ASN A 113 -12.62 -6.71 6.40
CA ASN A 113 -11.74 -6.35 7.51
C ASN A 113 -11.44 -4.84 7.59
N VAL A 114 -11.74 -4.08 6.54
CA VAL A 114 -11.62 -2.62 6.56
C VAL A 114 -12.49 -1.99 7.65
N TYR A 115 -13.56 -2.67 8.05
CA TYR A 115 -14.47 -2.20 9.10
C TYR A 115 -14.02 -2.61 10.51
N SER A 116 -12.97 -3.41 10.63
CA SER A 116 -12.52 -3.94 11.91
C SER A 116 -11.89 -2.89 12.83
N ARG A 117 -11.43 -1.79 12.26
CA ARG A 117 -10.83 -0.66 13.00
C ARG A 117 -11.24 0.65 12.35
N ALA A 118 -11.65 1.61 13.20
CA ALA A 118 -12.08 2.92 12.71
C ALA A 118 -10.98 3.65 11.93
N TYR A 119 -9.73 3.51 12.32
CA TYR A 119 -8.63 4.20 11.65
C TYR A 119 -8.37 3.70 10.22
N LEU A 120 -8.81 2.51 9.86
CA LEU A 120 -8.68 2.01 8.49
C LEU A 120 -9.58 2.81 7.54
N LEU A 121 -10.81 3.09 7.94
CA LEU A 121 -11.72 3.93 7.16
C LEU A 121 -11.26 5.39 7.15
N GLU A 122 -10.76 5.88 8.28
CA GLU A 122 -10.19 7.23 8.36
C GLU A 122 -9.02 7.38 7.39
N SER A 123 -8.11 6.41 7.36
CA SER A 123 -6.98 6.38 6.44
C SER A 123 -7.46 6.43 4.99
N LEU A 124 -8.43 5.61 4.63
CA LEU A 124 -8.99 5.58 3.28
C LEU A 124 -9.55 6.96 2.89
N ASN A 125 -10.31 7.58 3.77
CA ASN A 125 -10.88 8.91 3.50
C ASN A 125 -9.80 9.96 3.29
N LEU A 126 -8.75 9.94 4.11
CA LEU A 126 -7.65 10.90 4.02
C LEU A 126 -6.84 10.70 2.74
N ILE A 127 -6.56 9.46 2.37
CA ILE A 127 -5.87 9.14 1.11
C ILE A 127 -6.71 9.62 -0.07
N TYR A 128 -8.00 9.33 -0.06
CA TYR A 128 -8.90 9.74 -1.13
C TYR A 128 -8.91 11.25 -1.30
N LYS A 129 -9.08 12.00 -0.22
CA LYS A 129 -9.09 13.47 -0.26
C LYS A 129 -7.76 14.05 -0.72
N ASN A 130 -6.65 13.51 -0.22
CA ASN A 130 -5.33 14.10 -0.46
C ASN A 130 -4.73 13.71 -1.80
N ALA A 131 -4.98 12.51 -2.27
CA ALA A 131 -4.30 11.97 -3.44
C ALA A 131 -5.19 11.84 -4.67
N ILE A 132 -6.46 11.53 -4.48
CA ILE A 132 -7.36 11.21 -5.59
C ILE A 132 -8.27 12.38 -5.90
N PHE A 133 -9.01 12.85 -4.91
CA PHE A 133 -10.01 13.91 -5.12
C PHE A 133 -9.38 15.28 -5.36
N SER A 134 -8.29 15.60 -4.66
CA SER A 134 -7.66 16.92 -4.76
C SER A 134 -6.95 17.18 -6.09
N ASN A 135 -6.78 16.16 -6.93
CA ASN A 135 -6.12 16.26 -8.24
C ASN A 135 -7.10 16.64 -9.36
N HIS A 136 -8.33 16.90 -9.03
CA HIS A 136 -9.34 17.36 -9.99
C HIS A 136 -9.55 18.90 -9.96
#